data_70de99cfd2b4ce8856f8b44cd7483469
#
_entry.id   70de99cfd2b4ce8856f8b44cd7483469
#
_cell.length_a   1.000
_cell.length_b   1.000
_cell.length_c   1.000
_cell.angle_alpha   90.00
_cell.angle_beta   90.00
_cell.angle_gamma   90.00
#
_symmetry.space_group_name_H-M   'P 1'
#
loop_
_entity.id
_entity.type
_entity.pdbx_description
1 polymer ?
#
loop_
_entity_poly.entity_id
_entity_poly.type
_entity_poly.pdbx_seq_one_letter_code
_entity_poly.pdbx_strand_id
1 'polypeptide(L)'
;GLAAILLFGFIAIYFFGDLIAPLLIAIVLAYLLEIPIHFLDSKIKLPRLLATIIVFGSFIGVATVFFLVLVPMLWNQTVSLLSDLPAMFNKLNEWLLDLPEHYPELIDYSMIDAFFNAARAKILGFGESAVKLSLASIMNLVSLGIYAFLVPLMMFFMIKDKRELLQGVSRFLPRNRNLAFKVWTEMQQQISNYIHGKLLEILIVTLVTYLIFLIFGLNYPLLLAFAVGLSVLVPYIGAVLVTIPVALVALFQFGISPTFWYIIIAFAISQLLDGNLLVPYLFSEAVNLHPLIIIISVLIFGGLWGFWGVFFAIPLATLVKAVVNALPQD
;
A
#
# COMPACT_ATOMS: atom_id res chain seq x y z
N GLY A 1 8.94 7.96 31.72
CA GLY A 1 9.54 6.77 31.15
C GLY A 1 9.01 6.41 29.78
N LEU A 2 8.00 5.52 29.68
CA LEU A 2 7.52 4.96 28.40
C LEU A 2 6.95 6.04 27.47
N ALA A 3 6.15 6.97 27.99
CA ALA A 3 5.60 8.08 27.22
C ALA A 3 6.69 8.99 26.64
N ALA A 4 7.79 9.22 27.35
CA ALA A 4 8.91 10.02 26.84
C ALA A 4 9.67 9.30 25.71
N ILE A 5 9.83 7.98 25.77
CA ILE A 5 10.45 7.16 24.73
C ILE A 5 9.56 7.15 23.46
N LEU A 6 8.25 6.99 23.65
CA LEU A 6 7.28 7.05 22.54
C LEU A 6 7.25 8.45 21.89
N LEU A 7 7.26 9.50 22.70
CA LEU A 7 7.30 10.88 22.21
C LEU A 7 8.60 11.17 21.45
N PHE A 8 9.74 10.74 21.98
CA PHE A 8 11.03 10.88 21.31
C PHE A 8 11.09 10.09 20.00
N GLY A 9 10.59 8.84 20.01
CA GLY A 9 10.47 8.03 18.79
C GLY A 9 9.59 8.69 17.74
N PHE A 10 8.46 9.27 18.16
CA PHE A 10 7.55 10.01 17.30
C PHE A 10 8.21 11.24 16.68
N ILE A 11 8.91 12.04 17.49
CA ILE A 11 9.65 13.22 17.03
C ILE A 11 10.78 12.83 16.08
N ALA A 12 11.51 11.75 16.39
CA ALA A 12 12.58 11.23 15.54
C ALA A 12 12.06 10.80 14.16
N ILE A 13 10.94 10.06 14.11
CA ILE A 13 10.32 9.65 12.86
C ILE A 13 9.80 10.86 12.08
N TYR A 14 9.27 11.88 12.75
CA TYR A 14 8.79 13.09 12.11
C TYR A 14 9.90 13.90 11.42
N PHE A 15 11.03 14.10 12.11
CA PHE A 15 12.15 14.89 11.56
C PHE A 15 13.09 14.11 10.64
N PHE A 16 13.21 12.79 10.85
CA PHE A 16 14.15 11.92 10.13
C PHE A 16 13.45 10.84 9.31
N GLY A 17 12.18 11.02 8.96
CA GLY A 17 11.35 10.01 8.27
C GLY A 17 12.02 9.43 7.02
N ASP A 18 12.57 10.27 6.17
CA ASP A 18 13.24 9.84 4.93
C ASP A 18 14.53 9.05 5.21
N LEU A 19 15.27 9.40 6.26
CA LEU A 19 16.47 8.67 6.68
C LEU A 19 16.13 7.33 7.36
N ILE A 20 14.96 7.26 8.00
CA ILE A 20 14.49 6.06 8.71
C ILE A 20 13.73 5.11 7.75
N ALA A 21 13.28 5.61 6.60
CA ALA A 21 12.52 4.80 5.64
C ALA A 21 13.17 3.45 5.29
N PRO A 22 14.47 3.34 4.93
CA PRO A 22 15.09 2.05 4.66
C PRO A 22 15.10 1.12 5.88
N LEU A 23 15.19 1.67 7.10
CA LEU A 23 15.09 0.90 8.33
C LEU A 23 13.67 0.32 8.52
N LEU A 24 12.62 1.12 8.30
CA LEU A 24 11.23 0.67 8.37
C LEU A 24 10.94 -0.41 7.33
N ILE A 25 11.42 -0.23 6.08
CA ILE A 25 11.32 -1.25 5.03
C ILE A 25 12.00 -2.54 5.49
N ALA A 26 13.23 -2.45 5.99
CA ALA A 26 13.99 -3.62 6.45
C ALA A 26 13.29 -4.34 7.62
N ILE A 27 12.68 -3.60 8.56
CA ILE A 27 11.90 -4.18 9.65
C ILE A 27 10.71 -4.96 9.11
N VAL A 28 9.91 -4.35 8.22
CA VAL A 28 8.72 -4.98 7.63
C VAL A 28 9.12 -6.27 6.90
N LEU A 29 10.14 -6.19 6.04
CA LEU A 29 10.62 -7.35 5.29
C LEU A 29 11.23 -8.42 6.19
N ALA A 30 11.95 -8.04 7.26
CA ALA A 30 12.49 -9.00 8.22
C ALA A 30 11.36 -9.75 8.96
N TYR A 31 10.27 -9.07 9.33
CA TYR A 31 9.08 -9.72 9.90
C TYR A 31 8.45 -10.71 8.92
N LEU A 32 8.37 -10.35 7.64
CA LEU A 32 7.85 -11.23 6.62
C LEU A 32 8.63 -12.51 6.47
N LEU A 33 9.95 -12.41 6.44
CA LEU A 33 10.82 -13.55 6.22
C LEU A 33 10.96 -14.42 7.47
N GLU A 34 10.59 -13.93 8.64
CA GLU A 34 10.67 -14.73 9.88
C GLU A 34 9.76 -15.96 9.84
N ILE A 35 8.56 -15.90 9.24
CA ILE A 35 7.66 -17.06 9.14
C ILE A 35 8.28 -18.20 8.32
N PRO A 36 8.70 -18.00 7.06
CA PRO A 36 9.33 -19.09 6.29
C PRO A 36 10.64 -19.57 6.93
N ILE A 37 11.41 -18.68 7.58
CA ILE A 37 12.61 -19.09 8.31
C ILE A 37 12.26 -19.99 9.49
N HIS A 38 11.25 -19.59 10.29
CA HIS A 38 10.81 -20.40 11.42
C HIS A 38 10.22 -21.74 10.96
N PHE A 39 9.52 -21.79 9.85
CA PHE A 39 9.02 -23.02 9.26
C PHE A 39 10.16 -23.99 8.88
N LEU A 40 11.21 -23.49 8.24
CA LEU A 40 12.40 -24.27 7.87
C LEU A 40 13.18 -24.75 9.11
N ASP A 41 13.34 -23.89 10.10
CA ASP A 41 14.04 -24.20 11.35
C ASP A 41 13.25 -25.21 12.21
N SER A 42 11.94 -24.97 12.44
CA SER A 42 11.14 -25.78 13.36
C SER A 42 10.60 -27.09 12.74
N LYS A 43 10.12 -27.05 11.49
CA LYS A 43 9.49 -28.20 10.82
C LYS A 43 10.49 -29.06 10.07
N ILE A 44 11.43 -28.45 9.35
CA ILE A 44 12.43 -29.16 8.52
C ILE A 44 13.71 -29.39 9.34
N LYS A 45 13.84 -28.76 10.52
CA LYS A 45 15.00 -28.89 11.43
C LYS A 45 16.32 -28.43 10.79
N LEU A 46 16.26 -27.47 9.89
CA LEU A 46 17.47 -26.85 9.33
C LEU A 46 18.11 -25.91 10.35
N PRO A 47 19.46 -25.85 10.42
CA PRO A 47 20.14 -24.83 11.22
C PRO A 47 19.64 -23.43 10.84
N ARG A 48 19.35 -22.58 11.83
CA ARG A 48 18.77 -21.25 11.62
C ARG A 48 19.53 -20.41 10.60
N LEU A 49 20.86 -20.50 10.58
CA LEU A 49 21.69 -19.78 9.61
C LEU A 49 21.40 -20.25 8.17
N LEU A 50 21.29 -21.56 7.93
CA LEU A 50 20.98 -22.11 6.62
C LEU A 50 19.55 -21.75 6.19
N ALA A 51 18.58 -21.84 7.10
CA ALA A 51 17.21 -21.42 6.85
C ALA A 51 17.16 -19.93 6.46
N THR A 52 17.91 -19.08 7.16
CA THR A 52 18.01 -17.64 6.84
C THR A 52 18.62 -17.42 5.45
N ILE A 53 19.73 -18.09 5.12
CA ILE A 53 20.39 -17.92 3.81
C ILE A 53 19.47 -18.37 2.66
N ILE A 54 18.77 -19.49 2.82
CA ILE A 54 17.86 -20.02 1.79
C ILE A 54 16.69 -19.05 1.57
N VAL A 55 16.00 -18.64 2.65
CA VAL A 55 14.84 -17.75 2.56
C VAL A 55 15.25 -16.38 2.05
N PHE A 56 16.36 -15.83 2.55
CA PHE A 56 16.88 -14.55 2.10
C PHE A 56 17.30 -14.60 0.62
N GLY A 57 18.02 -15.64 0.19
CA GLY A 57 18.41 -15.83 -1.21
C GLY A 57 17.19 -15.98 -2.13
N SER A 58 16.17 -16.76 -1.70
CA SER A 58 14.90 -16.88 -2.42
C SER A 58 14.19 -15.53 -2.53
N PHE A 59 14.14 -14.75 -1.44
CA PHE A 59 13.54 -13.41 -1.44
C PHE A 59 14.24 -12.47 -2.41
N ILE A 60 15.58 -12.45 -2.40
CA ILE A 60 16.36 -11.63 -3.35
C ILE A 60 16.10 -12.07 -4.79
N GLY A 61 16.01 -13.39 -5.05
CA GLY A 61 15.65 -13.91 -6.38
C GLY A 61 14.26 -13.44 -6.83
N VAL A 62 13.26 -13.56 -5.97
CA VAL A 62 11.89 -13.09 -6.24
C VAL A 62 11.86 -11.57 -6.45
N ALA A 63 12.55 -10.81 -5.58
CA ALA A 63 12.65 -9.36 -5.72
C ALA A 63 13.32 -8.96 -7.04
N THR A 64 14.38 -9.66 -7.45
CA THR A 64 15.06 -9.41 -8.73
C THR A 64 14.10 -9.63 -9.90
N VAL A 65 13.36 -10.74 -9.92
CA VAL A 65 12.35 -11.01 -10.96
C VAL A 65 11.25 -9.94 -10.95
N PHE A 66 10.78 -9.55 -9.76
CA PHE A 66 9.80 -8.48 -9.61
C PHE A 66 10.29 -7.17 -10.27
N PHE A 67 11.51 -6.73 -9.93
CA PHE A 67 12.04 -5.48 -10.47
C PHE A 67 12.39 -5.57 -11.97
N LEU A 68 12.86 -6.71 -12.45
CA LEU A 68 13.25 -6.86 -13.86
C LEU A 68 12.08 -7.15 -14.81
N VAL A 69 10.98 -7.72 -14.31
CA VAL A 69 9.83 -8.11 -15.14
C VAL A 69 8.62 -7.24 -14.84
N LEU A 70 8.16 -7.22 -13.59
CA LEU A 70 6.89 -6.57 -13.23
C LEU A 70 6.98 -5.04 -13.33
N VAL A 71 8.07 -4.44 -12.85
CA VAL A 71 8.22 -2.98 -12.90
C VAL A 71 8.26 -2.45 -14.34
N PRO A 72 9.04 -3.04 -15.29
CA PRO A 72 8.96 -2.62 -16.70
C PRO A 72 7.59 -2.83 -17.33
N MET A 73 6.88 -3.92 -17.01
CA MET A 73 5.52 -4.15 -17.50
C MET A 73 4.54 -3.07 -17.00
N LEU A 74 4.59 -2.74 -15.71
CA LEU A 74 3.81 -1.65 -15.13
C LEU A 74 4.14 -0.31 -15.77
N TRP A 75 5.42 -0.03 -15.98
CA TRP A 75 5.89 1.20 -16.63
C TRP A 75 5.34 1.32 -18.05
N ASN A 76 5.44 0.25 -18.85
CA ASN A 76 4.92 0.24 -20.21
C ASN A 76 3.41 0.49 -20.23
N GLN A 77 2.64 -0.16 -19.34
CA GLN A 77 1.19 0.09 -19.26
C GLN A 77 0.86 1.50 -18.77
N THR A 78 1.68 2.07 -17.87
CA THR A 78 1.53 3.46 -17.43
C THR A 78 1.76 4.44 -18.57
N VAL A 79 2.84 4.25 -19.33
CA VAL A 79 3.15 5.09 -20.50
C VAL A 79 2.05 4.98 -21.56
N SER A 80 1.56 3.76 -21.84
CA SER A 80 0.45 3.54 -22.78
C SER A 80 -0.83 4.23 -22.30
N LEU A 81 -1.21 4.08 -21.04
CA LEU A 81 -2.37 4.77 -20.46
C LEU A 81 -2.25 6.30 -20.61
N LEU A 82 -1.08 6.86 -20.26
CA LEU A 82 -0.84 8.30 -20.38
C LEU A 82 -0.90 8.80 -21.82
N SER A 83 -0.41 8.01 -22.78
CA SER A 83 -0.49 8.33 -24.20
C SER A 83 -1.92 8.27 -24.77
N ASP A 84 -2.77 7.42 -24.21
CA ASP A 84 -4.16 7.25 -24.62
C ASP A 84 -5.13 8.23 -23.93
N LEU A 85 -4.70 8.89 -22.84
CA LEU A 85 -5.52 9.88 -22.13
C LEU A 85 -6.13 10.97 -23.06
N PRO A 86 -5.38 11.59 -23.99
CA PRO A 86 -5.96 12.59 -24.89
C PRO A 86 -7.11 12.04 -25.75
N ALA A 87 -6.96 10.82 -26.27
CA ALA A 87 -8.00 10.16 -27.05
C ALA A 87 -9.24 9.82 -26.20
N MET A 88 -9.01 9.37 -24.98
CA MET A 88 -10.07 9.12 -23.99
C MET A 88 -10.84 10.42 -23.69
N PHE A 89 -10.13 11.51 -23.50
CA PHE A 89 -10.74 12.83 -23.27
C PHE A 89 -11.58 13.32 -24.47
N ASN A 90 -11.09 13.14 -25.68
CA ASN A 90 -11.86 13.53 -26.87
C ASN A 90 -13.16 12.73 -26.98
N LYS A 91 -13.13 11.41 -26.74
CA LYS A 91 -14.35 10.59 -26.72
C LYS A 91 -15.32 11.01 -25.60
N LEU A 92 -14.81 11.35 -24.42
CA LEU A 92 -15.66 11.86 -23.34
C LEU A 92 -16.30 13.19 -23.72
N ASN A 93 -15.54 14.08 -24.39
CA ASN A 93 -16.05 15.35 -24.88
C ASN A 93 -17.18 15.15 -25.90
N GLU A 94 -16.97 14.29 -26.91
CA GLU A 94 -17.99 13.95 -27.89
C GLU A 94 -19.26 13.44 -27.21
N TRP A 95 -19.13 12.50 -26.28
CA TRP A 95 -20.28 11.95 -25.57
C TRP A 95 -20.98 12.96 -24.65
N LEU A 96 -20.23 13.87 -23.99
CA LEU A 96 -20.83 14.91 -23.15
C LEU A 96 -21.48 16.04 -23.98
N LEU A 97 -21.02 16.30 -25.20
CA LEU A 97 -21.64 17.27 -26.11
C LEU A 97 -23.01 16.82 -26.63
N ASP A 98 -23.29 15.51 -26.61
CA ASP A 98 -24.62 14.96 -26.94
C ASP A 98 -25.63 15.11 -25.78
N LEU A 99 -25.16 15.33 -24.55
CA LEU A 99 -26.03 15.43 -23.38
C LEU A 99 -26.96 16.64 -23.35
N PRO A 100 -26.55 17.86 -23.74
CA PRO A 100 -27.43 19.03 -23.82
C PRO A 100 -28.57 18.87 -24.82
N GLU A 101 -28.38 18.05 -25.88
CA GLU A 101 -29.46 17.75 -26.81
C GLU A 101 -30.58 16.92 -26.17
N HIS A 102 -30.21 16.06 -25.20
CA HIS A 102 -31.15 15.19 -24.51
C HIS A 102 -31.67 15.80 -23.19
N TYR A 103 -30.92 16.70 -22.57
CA TYR A 103 -31.25 17.31 -21.27
C TYR A 103 -30.94 18.82 -21.22
N PRO A 104 -31.59 19.64 -22.07
CA PRO A 104 -31.28 21.07 -22.24
C PRO A 104 -31.57 21.93 -21.00
N GLU A 105 -32.39 21.46 -20.06
CA GLU A 105 -32.72 22.20 -18.82
C GLU A 105 -31.67 22.00 -17.69
N LEU A 106 -30.81 20.97 -17.78
CA LEU A 106 -29.89 20.60 -16.71
C LEU A 106 -28.44 20.88 -17.05
N ILE A 107 -28.07 20.85 -18.34
CA ILE A 107 -26.67 20.89 -18.77
C ILE A 107 -26.54 21.92 -19.90
N ASP A 108 -25.67 22.93 -19.66
CA ASP A 108 -25.34 23.96 -20.67
C ASP A 108 -23.98 23.62 -21.29
N TYR A 109 -23.84 23.89 -22.59
CA TYR A 109 -22.59 23.76 -23.36
C TYR A 109 -21.41 24.49 -22.69
N SER A 110 -21.68 25.66 -22.10
CA SER A 110 -20.64 26.43 -21.39
C SER A 110 -20.03 25.71 -20.17
N MET A 111 -20.83 24.90 -19.48
CA MET A 111 -20.34 24.08 -18.33
C MET A 111 -19.43 22.97 -18.83
N ILE A 112 -19.79 22.32 -19.93
CA ILE A 112 -18.98 21.26 -20.54
C ILE A 112 -17.64 21.83 -21.00
N ASP A 113 -17.64 22.94 -21.73
CA ASP A 113 -16.42 23.60 -22.20
C ASP A 113 -15.53 24.06 -21.07
N ALA A 114 -16.09 24.64 -20.01
CA ALA A 114 -15.33 25.03 -18.81
C ALA A 114 -14.67 23.82 -18.12
N PHE A 115 -15.41 22.71 -18.00
CA PHE A 115 -14.88 21.46 -17.42
C PHE A 115 -13.73 20.92 -18.28
N PHE A 116 -13.91 20.84 -19.60
CA PHE A 116 -12.87 20.30 -20.49
C PHE A 116 -11.63 21.18 -20.55
N ASN A 117 -11.78 22.50 -20.58
CA ASN A 117 -10.64 23.42 -20.55
C ASN A 117 -9.85 23.30 -19.24
N ALA A 118 -10.52 23.21 -18.10
CA ALA A 118 -9.90 23.01 -16.81
C ALA A 118 -9.20 21.63 -16.70
N ALA A 119 -9.83 20.57 -17.20
CA ALA A 119 -9.28 19.23 -17.21
C ALA A 119 -8.09 19.11 -18.18
N ARG A 120 -8.19 19.68 -19.39
CA ARG A 120 -7.11 19.73 -20.38
C ARG A 120 -5.88 20.46 -19.85
N ALA A 121 -6.06 21.59 -19.18
CA ALA A 121 -4.97 22.33 -18.54
C ALA A 121 -4.26 21.50 -17.47
N LYS A 122 -5.02 20.74 -16.67
CA LYS A 122 -4.43 19.84 -15.67
C LYS A 122 -3.67 18.67 -16.31
N ILE A 123 -4.20 18.07 -17.38
CA ILE A 123 -3.55 16.93 -18.06
C ILE A 123 -2.24 17.39 -18.73
N LEU A 124 -2.24 18.54 -19.38
CA LEU A 124 -1.01 19.12 -19.94
C LEU A 124 0.02 19.38 -18.83
N GLY A 125 -0.41 19.89 -17.66
CA GLY A 125 0.43 20.04 -16.48
C GLY A 125 0.96 18.72 -15.91
N PHE A 126 0.21 17.62 -16.01
CA PHE A 126 0.70 16.28 -15.67
C PHE A 126 1.81 15.81 -16.62
N GLY A 127 1.69 16.09 -17.92
CA GLY A 127 2.73 15.79 -18.91
C GLY A 127 4.05 16.52 -18.60
N GLU A 128 4.00 17.82 -18.29
CA GLU A 128 5.16 18.58 -17.87
C GLU A 128 5.74 18.08 -16.54
N SER A 129 4.89 17.69 -15.61
CA SER A 129 5.29 17.13 -14.32
C SER A 129 5.95 15.76 -14.50
N ALA A 130 5.47 14.92 -15.42
CA ALA A 130 6.08 13.63 -15.72
C ALA A 130 7.48 13.79 -16.34
N VAL A 131 7.68 14.80 -17.20
CA VAL A 131 9.01 15.13 -17.73
C VAL A 131 9.95 15.66 -16.61
N LYS A 132 9.45 16.52 -15.73
CA LYS A 132 10.22 17.00 -14.56
C LYS A 132 10.56 15.87 -13.59
N LEU A 133 9.64 14.93 -13.37
CA LEU A 133 9.88 13.73 -12.58
C LEU A 133 10.93 12.82 -13.21
N SER A 134 10.99 12.71 -14.54
CA SER A 134 12.04 11.92 -15.22
C SER A 134 13.41 12.52 -15.05
N LEU A 135 13.56 13.84 -15.01
CA LEU A 135 14.83 14.53 -14.73
C LEU A 135 15.22 14.44 -13.24
N ALA A 136 14.27 14.53 -12.32
CA ALA A 136 14.48 14.30 -10.89
C ALA A 136 14.82 12.83 -10.59
N SER A 137 14.48 11.91 -11.49
CA SER A 137 14.75 10.47 -11.36
C SER A 137 16.24 10.11 -11.33
N ILE A 138 17.11 10.95 -11.85
CA ILE A 138 18.57 10.70 -11.78
C ILE A 138 19.07 10.80 -10.33
N MET A 139 18.60 11.76 -9.55
CA MET A 139 18.93 11.85 -8.12
C MET A 139 18.21 10.74 -7.32
N ASN A 140 17.02 10.37 -7.73
CA ASN A 140 16.28 9.24 -7.15
C ASN A 140 16.94 7.88 -7.44
N LEU A 141 17.66 7.72 -8.57
CA LEU A 141 18.45 6.51 -8.88
C LEU A 141 19.57 6.27 -7.88
N VAL A 142 20.22 7.31 -7.39
CA VAL A 142 21.26 7.20 -6.34
C VAL A 142 20.62 6.73 -5.03
N SER A 143 19.50 7.34 -4.64
CA SER A 143 18.74 6.94 -3.45
C SER A 143 18.22 5.51 -3.59
N LEU A 144 17.70 5.14 -4.75
CA LEU A 144 17.25 3.78 -5.05
C LEU A 144 18.40 2.77 -4.95
N GLY A 145 19.58 3.10 -5.48
CA GLY A 145 20.80 2.28 -5.37
C GLY A 145 21.24 2.10 -3.92
N ILE A 146 21.20 3.17 -3.13
CA ILE A 146 21.49 3.12 -1.69
C ILE A 146 20.46 2.21 -0.98
N TYR A 147 19.17 2.37 -1.26
CA TYR A 147 18.11 1.53 -0.65
C TYR A 147 18.21 0.08 -1.09
N ALA A 148 18.50 -0.18 -2.37
CA ALA A 148 18.69 -1.53 -2.90
C ALA A 148 19.85 -2.28 -2.24
N PHE A 149 20.83 -1.57 -1.70
CA PHE A 149 21.94 -2.14 -0.94
C PHE A 149 21.66 -2.17 0.56
N LEU A 150 21.21 -1.04 1.15
CA LEU A 150 21.02 -0.93 2.61
C LEU A 150 19.89 -1.79 3.13
N VAL A 151 18.75 -1.84 2.43
CA VAL A 151 17.57 -2.57 2.91
C VAL A 151 17.85 -4.07 3.03
N PRO A 152 18.37 -4.78 2.01
CA PRO A 152 18.76 -6.18 2.15
C PRO A 152 19.82 -6.41 3.23
N LEU A 153 20.82 -5.52 3.31
CA LEU A 153 21.86 -5.64 4.33
C LEU A 153 21.31 -5.51 5.75
N MET A 154 20.49 -4.49 6.01
CA MET A 154 19.84 -4.29 7.31
C MET A 154 18.90 -5.44 7.65
N MET A 155 18.08 -5.88 6.69
CA MET A 155 17.18 -7.01 6.83
C MET A 155 17.94 -8.29 7.20
N PHE A 156 19.05 -8.59 6.51
CA PHE A 156 19.88 -9.76 6.80
C PHE A 156 20.41 -9.73 8.26
N PHE A 157 20.99 -8.61 8.70
CA PHE A 157 21.47 -8.48 10.06
C PHE A 157 20.34 -8.51 11.09
N MET A 158 19.19 -7.92 10.81
CA MET A 158 18.03 -7.97 11.69
C MET A 158 17.53 -9.39 11.93
N ILE A 159 17.52 -10.22 10.90
CA ILE A 159 17.10 -11.62 11.00
C ILE A 159 18.18 -12.44 11.73
N LYS A 160 19.44 -12.29 11.30
CA LYS A 160 20.56 -13.06 11.86
C LYS A 160 20.81 -12.74 13.33
N ASP A 161 20.91 -11.46 13.66
CA ASP A 161 21.33 -10.98 14.99
C ASP A 161 20.14 -10.50 15.84
N LYS A 162 18.92 -10.98 15.54
CA LYS A 162 17.66 -10.60 16.19
C LYS A 162 17.74 -10.58 17.71
N ARG A 163 18.34 -11.62 18.32
CA ARG A 163 18.43 -11.73 19.78
C ARG A 163 19.32 -10.65 20.38
N GLU A 164 20.46 -10.36 19.76
CA GLU A 164 21.41 -9.36 20.23
C GLU A 164 20.83 -7.95 20.11
N LEU A 165 20.18 -7.67 18.98
CA LEU A 165 19.50 -6.39 18.74
C LEU A 165 18.38 -6.14 19.75
N LEU A 166 17.53 -7.14 20.01
CA LEU A 166 16.46 -7.02 21.01
C LEU A 166 17.00 -6.86 22.42
N GLN A 167 18.10 -7.54 22.78
CA GLN A 167 18.77 -7.33 24.06
C GLN A 167 19.38 -5.94 24.19
N GLY A 168 19.98 -5.42 23.11
CA GLY A 168 20.47 -4.04 23.04
C GLY A 168 19.37 -3.02 23.31
N VAL A 169 18.25 -3.12 22.59
CA VAL A 169 17.08 -2.24 22.77
C VAL A 169 16.47 -2.38 24.17
N SER A 170 16.44 -3.58 24.73
CA SER A 170 15.87 -3.83 26.08
C SER A 170 16.61 -3.10 27.21
N ARG A 171 17.88 -2.69 27.00
CA ARG A 171 18.64 -1.91 27.98
C ARG A 171 18.13 -0.49 28.17
N PHE A 172 17.47 0.06 27.16
CA PHE A 172 16.87 1.41 27.20
C PHE A 172 15.47 1.41 27.84
N LEU A 173 14.88 0.24 28.10
CA LEU A 173 13.55 0.13 28.70
C LEU A 173 13.61 0.36 30.23
N PRO A 174 12.57 0.95 30.84
CA PRO A 174 12.49 1.19 32.29
C PRO A 174 12.62 -0.10 33.10
N ARG A 175 13.15 0.02 34.37
CA ARG A 175 13.36 -1.12 35.28
C ARG A 175 12.07 -1.84 35.68
N ASN A 176 10.91 -1.17 35.69
CA ASN A 176 9.62 -1.79 35.98
C ASN A 176 8.99 -2.30 34.67
N ARG A 177 9.30 -3.55 34.32
CA ARG A 177 9.15 -4.12 32.97
C ARG A 177 7.82 -4.83 32.71
N ASN A 178 6.99 -5.11 33.75
CA ASN A 178 5.83 -5.98 33.57
C ASN A 178 4.81 -5.40 32.58
N LEU A 179 4.49 -4.11 32.69
CA LEU A 179 3.57 -3.44 31.79
C LEU A 179 4.18 -3.26 30.38
N ALA A 180 5.42 -2.76 30.32
CA ALA A 180 6.13 -2.54 29.08
C ALA A 180 6.35 -3.84 28.30
N PHE A 181 6.65 -4.94 28.98
CA PHE A 181 6.83 -6.26 28.38
C PHE A 181 5.52 -6.83 27.84
N LYS A 182 4.42 -6.69 28.60
CA LYS A 182 3.08 -7.13 28.15
C LYS A 182 2.65 -6.36 26.90
N VAL A 183 2.73 -5.03 26.93
CA VAL A 183 2.41 -4.17 25.79
C VAL A 183 3.29 -4.51 24.58
N TRP A 184 4.59 -4.72 24.79
CA TRP A 184 5.54 -5.09 23.73
C TRP A 184 5.18 -6.42 23.06
N THR A 185 4.89 -7.46 23.88
CA THR A 185 4.56 -8.78 23.35
C THR A 185 3.25 -8.78 22.56
N GLU A 186 2.22 -8.11 23.07
CA GLU A 186 0.94 -7.94 22.37
C GLU A 186 1.13 -7.17 21.06
N MET A 187 1.88 -6.08 21.07
CA MET A 187 2.18 -5.29 19.88
C MET A 187 2.97 -6.07 18.84
N GLN A 188 4.01 -6.77 19.25
CA GLN A 188 4.84 -7.55 18.33
C GLN A 188 3.98 -8.56 17.56
N GLN A 189 3.08 -9.24 18.24
CA GLN A 189 2.17 -10.20 17.63
C GLN A 189 1.18 -9.51 16.67
N GLN A 190 0.59 -8.40 17.11
CA GLN A 190 -0.37 -7.66 16.29
C GLN A 190 0.28 -7.04 15.04
N ILE A 191 1.47 -6.45 15.17
CA ILE A 191 2.22 -5.91 14.03
C ILE A 191 2.58 -7.02 13.05
N SER A 192 3.06 -8.16 13.55
CA SER A 192 3.40 -9.32 12.72
C SER A 192 2.17 -9.81 11.94
N ASN A 193 1.07 -10.06 12.63
CA ASN A 193 -0.19 -10.52 12.02
C ASN A 193 -0.72 -9.50 10.99
N TYR A 194 -0.64 -8.20 11.32
CA TYR A 194 -1.05 -7.14 10.41
C TYR A 194 -0.21 -7.09 9.13
N ILE A 195 1.12 -7.11 9.26
CA ILE A 195 2.02 -7.07 8.10
C ILE A 195 1.76 -8.27 7.17
N HIS A 196 1.67 -9.47 7.72
CA HIS A 196 1.39 -10.67 6.93
C HIS A 196 0.01 -10.65 6.29
N GLY A 197 -1.01 -10.31 7.07
CA GLY A 197 -2.38 -10.18 6.58
C GLY A 197 -2.46 -9.16 5.44
N LYS A 198 -1.82 -7.99 5.61
CA LYS A 198 -1.88 -6.90 4.61
C LYS A 198 -1.18 -7.25 3.30
N LEU A 199 -0.08 -7.98 3.38
CA LEU A 199 0.60 -8.43 2.15
C LEU A 199 -0.17 -9.52 1.43
N LEU A 200 -0.73 -10.48 2.17
CA LEU A 200 -1.60 -11.49 1.58
C LEU A 200 -2.84 -10.85 0.93
N GLU A 201 -3.45 -9.88 1.59
CA GLU A 201 -4.56 -9.09 1.03
C GLU A 201 -4.15 -8.41 -0.29
N ILE A 202 -3.04 -7.67 -0.32
CA ILE A 202 -2.51 -7.03 -1.53
C ILE A 202 -2.32 -8.05 -2.65
N LEU A 203 -1.67 -9.18 -2.36
CA LEU A 203 -1.40 -10.23 -3.36
C LEU A 203 -2.68 -10.86 -3.90
N ILE A 204 -3.60 -11.23 -3.02
CA ILE A 204 -4.87 -11.88 -3.40
C ILE A 204 -5.73 -10.92 -4.20
N VAL A 205 -5.91 -9.69 -3.72
CA VAL A 205 -6.73 -8.67 -4.40
C VAL A 205 -6.12 -8.31 -5.75
N THR A 206 -4.80 -8.11 -5.84
CA THR A 206 -4.12 -7.88 -7.12
C THR A 206 -4.35 -9.02 -8.09
N LEU A 207 -4.15 -10.27 -7.65
CA LEU A 207 -4.27 -11.44 -8.52
C LEU A 207 -5.71 -11.65 -9.00
N VAL A 208 -6.68 -11.58 -8.09
CA VAL A 208 -8.11 -11.76 -8.42
C VAL A 208 -8.57 -10.68 -9.40
N THR A 209 -8.23 -9.42 -9.11
CA THR A 209 -8.60 -8.29 -9.97
C THR A 209 -7.90 -8.37 -11.33
N TYR A 210 -6.63 -8.78 -11.36
CA TYR A 210 -5.89 -9.00 -12.61
C TYR A 210 -6.57 -10.06 -13.49
N LEU A 211 -6.97 -11.19 -12.90
CA LEU A 211 -7.68 -12.24 -13.62
C LEU A 211 -9.04 -11.75 -14.14
N ILE A 212 -9.79 -11.00 -13.35
CA ILE A 212 -11.05 -10.39 -13.80
C ILE A 212 -10.81 -9.49 -15.03
N PHE A 213 -9.86 -8.57 -14.93
CA PHE A 213 -9.58 -7.63 -16.02
C PHE A 213 -9.05 -8.33 -17.28
N LEU A 214 -8.27 -9.38 -17.10
CA LEU A 214 -7.72 -10.17 -18.20
C LEU A 214 -8.82 -10.98 -18.91
N ILE A 215 -9.75 -11.61 -18.18
CA ILE A 215 -10.88 -12.37 -18.75
C ILE A 215 -11.77 -11.47 -19.59
N PHE A 216 -12.05 -10.25 -19.13
CA PHE A 216 -12.87 -9.31 -19.87
C PHE A 216 -12.09 -8.49 -20.93
N GLY A 217 -10.78 -8.71 -21.07
CA GLY A 217 -9.94 -7.99 -22.01
C GLY A 217 -9.82 -6.49 -21.77
N LEU A 218 -9.87 -6.07 -20.49
CA LEU A 218 -9.69 -4.67 -20.11
C LEU A 218 -8.26 -4.21 -20.41
N ASN A 219 -8.09 -3.03 -21.00
CA ASN A 219 -6.77 -2.42 -21.22
C ASN A 219 -6.06 -2.14 -19.90
N TYR A 220 -4.74 -2.22 -19.90
CA TYR A 220 -3.87 -2.00 -18.73
C TYR A 220 -4.21 -2.90 -17.51
N PRO A 221 -4.50 -4.20 -17.71
CA PRO A 221 -5.05 -5.04 -16.66
C PRO A 221 -4.10 -5.18 -15.48
N LEU A 222 -2.78 -5.27 -15.73
CA LEU A 222 -1.77 -5.40 -14.68
C LEU A 222 -1.62 -4.11 -13.87
N LEU A 223 -1.58 -2.95 -14.55
CA LEU A 223 -1.47 -1.64 -13.90
C LEU A 223 -2.67 -1.37 -13.00
N LEU A 224 -3.88 -1.57 -13.53
CA LEU A 224 -5.11 -1.34 -12.77
C LEU A 224 -5.23 -2.31 -11.60
N ALA A 225 -4.96 -3.60 -11.80
CA ALA A 225 -5.01 -4.58 -10.74
C ALA A 225 -3.97 -4.32 -9.65
N PHE A 226 -2.76 -3.92 -10.02
CA PHE A 226 -1.72 -3.54 -9.06
C PHE A 226 -2.11 -2.30 -8.26
N ALA A 227 -2.71 -1.29 -8.93
CA ALA A 227 -3.26 -0.12 -8.25
C ALA A 227 -4.39 -0.49 -7.27
N VAL A 228 -5.29 -1.42 -7.67
CA VAL A 228 -6.35 -1.95 -6.80
C VAL A 228 -5.74 -2.67 -5.59
N GLY A 229 -4.77 -3.55 -5.79
CA GLY A 229 -4.09 -4.22 -4.69
C GLY A 229 -3.37 -3.26 -3.74
N LEU A 230 -2.69 -2.23 -4.26
CA LEU A 230 -2.07 -1.21 -3.41
C LEU A 230 -3.10 -0.32 -2.70
N SER A 231 -4.27 -0.11 -3.29
CA SER A 231 -5.31 0.72 -2.70
C SER A 231 -5.84 0.18 -1.37
N VAL A 232 -5.75 -1.13 -1.12
CA VAL A 232 -6.17 -1.74 0.15
C VAL A 232 -5.35 -1.27 1.35
N LEU A 233 -4.18 -0.62 1.11
CA LEU A 233 -3.40 0.03 2.17
C LEU A 233 -4.17 1.15 2.86
N VAL A 234 -5.06 1.82 2.14
CA VAL A 234 -5.92 2.89 2.68
C VAL A 234 -7.35 2.36 2.80
N PRO A 235 -7.75 1.86 3.98
CA PRO A 235 -9.07 1.26 4.16
C PRO A 235 -10.19 2.22 3.72
N TYR A 236 -11.21 1.70 3.06
CA TYR A 236 -12.38 2.39 2.53
C TYR A 236 -12.08 3.42 1.42
N ILE A 237 -11.13 4.34 1.65
CA ILE A 237 -10.78 5.43 0.72
C ILE A 237 -10.09 4.84 -0.53
N GLY A 238 -9.20 3.88 -0.35
CA GLY A 238 -8.46 3.26 -1.43
C GLY A 238 -9.37 2.61 -2.47
N ALA A 239 -10.35 1.84 -2.02
CA ALA A 239 -11.33 1.19 -2.90
C ALA A 239 -12.13 2.21 -3.74
N VAL A 240 -12.55 3.32 -3.14
CA VAL A 240 -13.28 4.39 -3.85
C VAL A 240 -12.38 5.06 -4.89
N LEU A 241 -11.15 5.42 -4.50
CA LEU A 241 -10.21 6.12 -5.39
C LEU A 241 -9.84 5.27 -6.60
N VAL A 242 -9.61 3.97 -6.42
CA VAL A 242 -9.20 3.09 -7.53
C VAL A 242 -10.36 2.68 -8.44
N THR A 243 -11.61 2.76 -7.94
CA THR A 243 -12.80 2.53 -8.77
C THR A 243 -12.89 3.54 -9.91
N ILE A 244 -12.46 4.78 -9.70
CA ILE A 244 -12.50 5.83 -10.72
C ILE A 244 -11.69 5.44 -11.98
N PRO A 245 -10.36 5.16 -11.89
CA PRO A 245 -9.59 4.78 -13.07
C PRO A 245 -10.08 3.48 -13.72
N VAL A 246 -10.50 2.49 -12.94
CA VAL A 246 -11.06 1.24 -13.47
C VAL A 246 -12.32 1.51 -14.28
N ALA A 247 -13.26 2.29 -13.74
CA ALA A 247 -14.51 2.64 -14.43
C ALA A 247 -14.26 3.48 -15.67
N LEU A 248 -13.33 4.45 -15.61
CA LEU A 248 -12.98 5.28 -16.74
C LEU A 248 -12.38 4.47 -17.90
N VAL A 249 -11.38 3.63 -17.62
CA VAL A 249 -10.77 2.77 -18.66
C VAL A 249 -11.81 1.84 -19.27
N ALA A 250 -12.65 1.20 -18.46
CA ALA A 250 -13.72 0.33 -18.95
C ALA A 250 -14.74 1.10 -19.82
N LEU A 251 -15.13 2.30 -19.40
CA LEU A 251 -16.07 3.18 -20.15
C LEU A 251 -15.47 3.60 -21.50
N PHE A 252 -14.22 4.04 -21.51
CA PHE A 252 -13.58 4.49 -22.75
C PHE A 252 -13.30 3.36 -23.74
N GLN A 253 -13.03 2.16 -23.24
CA GLN A 253 -12.77 1.01 -24.07
C GLN A 253 -14.04 0.41 -24.66
N PHE A 254 -15.08 0.25 -23.85
CA PHE A 254 -16.29 -0.51 -24.22
C PHE A 254 -17.54 0.38 -24.39
N GLY A 255 -17.49 1.65 -24.02
CA GLY A 255 -18.68 2.50 -23.94
C GLY A 255 -19.66 1.98 -22.89
N ILE A 256 -20.92 2.42 -22.93
CA ILE A 256 -22.01 1.90 -22.08
C ILE A 256 -22.56 0.61 -22.73
N SER A 257 -21.76 -0.43 -22.71
CA SER A 257 -22.09 -1.75 -23.27
C SER A 257 -22.33 -2.80 -22.16
N PRO A 258 -22.89 -3.96 -22.48
CA PRO A 258 -22.98 -5.06 -21.52
C PRO A 258 -21.62 -5.45 -20.91
N THR A 259 -20.54 -5.42 -21.69
CA THR A 259 -19.19 -5.73 -21.24
C THR A 259 -18.70 -4.76 -20.17
N PHE A 260 -18.97 -3.46 -20.31
CA PHE A 260 -18.70 -2.46 -19.29
C PHE A 260 -19.37 -2.84 -17.97
N TRP A 261 -20.67 -3.13 -18.00
CA TRP A 261 -21.40 -3.49 -16.79
C TRP A 261 -20.90 -4.79 -16.16
N TYR A 262 -20.51 -5.79 -16.97
CA TYR A 262 -19.93 -7.03 -16.45
C TYR A 262 -18.61 -6.77 -15.70
N ILE A 263 -17.75 -5.89 -16.22
CA ILE A 263 -16.50 -5.50 -15.56
C ILE A 263 -16.79 -4.79 -14.23
N ILE A 264 -17.68 -3.80 -14.25
CA ILE A 264 -18.02 -3.03 -13.05
C ILE A 264 -18.65 -3.92 -11.98
N ILE A 265 -19.57 -4.81 -12.37
CA ILE A 265 -20.21 -5.74 -11.42
C ILE A 265 -19.19 -6.73 -10.88
N ALA A 266 -18.36 -7.35 -11.72
CA ALA A 266 -17.34 -8.30 -11.27
C ALA A 266 -16.31 -7.62 -10.34
N PHE A 267 -15.90 -6.40 -10.66
CA PHE A 267 -15.03 -5.60 -9.82
C PHE A 267 -15.71 -5.24 -8.49
N ALA A 268 -16.96 -4.79 -8.50
CA ALA A 268 -17.72 -4.48 -7.29
C ALA A 268 -17.88 -5.72 -6.39
N ILE A 269 -18.17 -6.89 -6.98
CA ILE A 269 -18.23 -8.15 -6.24
C ILE A 269 -16.87 -8.47 -5.60
N SER A 270 -15.76 -8.30 -6.33
CA SER A 270 -14.42 -8.52 -5.77
C SER A 270 -14.12 -7.60 -4.58
N GLN A 271 -14.52 -6.33 -4.65
CA GLN A 271 -14.37 -5.36 -3.55
C GLN A 271 -15.26 -5.71 -2.34
N LEU A 272 -16.48 -6.19 -2.59
CA LEU A 272 -17.38 -6.66 -1.52
C LEU A 272 -16.82 -7.91 -0.84
N LEU A 273 -16.26 -8.85 -1.60
CA LEU A 273 -15.62 -10.06 -1.05
C LEU A 273 -14.37 -9.72 -0.27
N ASP A 274 -13.57 -8.75 -0.72
CA ASP A 274 -12.42 -8.25 0.02
C ASP A 274 -12.85 -7.70 1.39
N GLY A 275 -13.73 -6.70 1.42
CA GLY A 275 -14.14 -6.04 2.65
C GLY A 275 -14.93 -6.93 3.64
N ASN A 276 -15.75 -7.86 3.14
CA ASN A 276 -16.66 -8.65 4.00
C ASN A 276 -16.18 -10.07 4.30
N LEU A 277 -15.25 -10.61 3.51
CA LEU A 277 -14.77 -11.98 3.67
C LEU A 277 -13.26 -12.02 3.91
N LEU A 278 -12.46 -11.40 3.04
CA LEU A 278 -11.01 -11.49 3.09
C LEU A 278 -10.43 -10.72 4.29
N VAL A 279 -10.86 -9.48 4.49
CA VAL A 279 -10.40 -8.65 5.62
C VAL A 279 -10.74 -9.30 6.97
N PRO A 280 -12.00 -9.73 7.28
CA PRO A 280 -12.30 -10.44 8.51
C PRO A 280 -11.51 -11.74 8.68
N TYR A 281 -11.28 -12.49 7.60
CA TYR A 281 -10.51 -13.73 7.64
C TYR A 281 -9.03 -13.48 7.97
N LEU A 282 -8.40 -12.49 7.36
CA LEU A 282 -6.98 -12.19 7.55
C LEU A 282 -6.69 -11.45 8.87
N PHE A 283 -7.64 -10.65 9.37
CA PHE A 283 -7.42 -9.75 10.51
C PHE A 283 -8.33 -10.05 11.71
N SER A 284 -8.99 -11.21 11.78
CA SER A 284 -9.98 -11.56 12.82
C SER A 284 -9.49 -11.38 14.26
N GLU A 285 -8.19 -11.51 14.50
CA GLU A 285 -7.57 -11.33 15.82
C GLU A 285 -6.87 -9.98 16.00
N ALA A 286 -6.60 -9.25 14.91
CA ALA A 286 -5.70 -8.09 14.95
C ALA A 286 -6.40 -6.74 15.11
N VAL A 287 -7.69 -6.60 14.75
CA VAL A 287 -8.31 -5.27 14.62
C VAL A 287 -9.67 -5.19 15.31
N ASN A 288 -9.65 -5.05 16.64
CA ASN A 288 -10.83 -4.65 17.43
C ASN A 288 -10.93 -3.11 17.54
N LEU A 289 -10.87 -2.41 16.38
CA LEU A 289 -11.02 -0.96 16.32
C LEU A 289 -12.32 -0.59 15.61
N HIS A 290 -12.98 0.45 16.12
CA HIS A 290 -14.14 1.02 15.44
C HIS A 290 -13.71 1.62 14.08
N PRO A 291 -14.47 1.47 12.97
CA PRO A 291 -14.11 2.01 11.65
C PRO A 291 -13.71 3.50 11.67
N LEU A 292 -14.40 4.30 12.47
CA LEU A 292 -14.09 5.71 12.64
C LEU A 292 -12.66 5.94 13.18
N ILE A 293 -12.21 5.11 14.12
CA ILE A 293 -10.85 5.19 14.68
C ILE A 293 -9.82 4.86 13.60
N ILE A 294 -10.11 3.88 12.75
CA ILE A 294 -9.24 3.52 11.61
C ILE A 294 -9.10 4.71 10.67
N ILE A 295 -10.22 5.33 10.26
CA ILE A 295 -10.21 6.50 9.36
C ILE A 295 -9.43 7.66 9.99
N ILE A 296 -9.71 7.99 11.24
CA ILE A 296 -9.01 9.07 11.97
C ILE A 296 -7.50 8.77 12.05
N SER A 297 -7.12 7.52 12.33
CA SER A 297 -5.72 7.12 12.42
C SER A 297 -5.01 7.24 11.07
N VAL A 298 -5.66 6.84 9.98
CA VAL A 298 -5.13 7.01 8.61
C VAL A 298 -4.92 8.50 8.31
N LEU A 299 -5.88 9.35 8.65
CA LEU A 299 -5.75 10.81 8.43
C LEU A 299 -4.63 11.43 9.28
N ILE A 300 -4.58 11.10 10.57
CA ILE A 300 -3.57 11.67 11.48
C ILE A 300 -2.17 11.16 11.11
N PHE A 301 -1.97 9.84 11.10
CA PHE A 301 -0.64 9.27 10.86
C PHE A 301 -0.21 9.43 9.40
N GLY A 302 -1.15 9.35 8.45
CA GLY A 302 -0.89 9.64 7.05
C GLY A 302 -0.48 11.09 6.81
N GLY A 303 -1.13 12.04 7.49
CA GLY A 303 -0.76 13.46 7.43
C GLY A 303 0.60 13.75 8.06
N LEU A 304 1.00 13.01 9.11
CA LEU A 304 2.27 13.18 9.80
C LEU A 304 3.46 12.53 9.08
N TRP A 305 3.28 11.32 8.55
CA TRP A 305 4.37 10.48 8.02
C TRP A 305 4.13 9.97 6.59
N GLY A 306 3.13 10.52 5.90
CA GLY A 306 2.83 10.14 4.51
C GLY A 306 2.51 8.65 4.37
N PHE A 307 3.12 8.00 3.36
CA PHE A 307 2.90 6.59 3.06
C PHE A 307 3.12 5.66 4.27
N TRP A 308 4.19 5.84 5.03
CA TRP A 308 4.49 5.02 6.21
C TRP A 308 3.47 5.21 7.32
N GLY A 309 2.96 6.43 7.48
CA GLY A 309 1.89 6.72 8.42
C GLY A 309 0.60 6.01 8.07
N VAL A 310 0.22 5.98 6.79
CA VAL A 310 -0.94 5.23 6.29
C VAL A 310 -0.74 3.73 6.49
N PHE A 311 0.41 3.19 6.09
CA PHE A 311 0.73 1.77 6.22
C PHE A 311 0.66 1.29 7.67
N PHE A 312 1.21 2.04 8.60
CA PHE A 312 1.23 1.68 10.03
C PHE A 312 0.06 2.28 10.83
N ALA A 313 -0.93 2.91 10.20
CA ALA A 313 -2.02 3.59 10.90
C ALA A 313 -2.77 2.67 11.88
N ILE A 314 -3.10 1.45 11.45
CA ILE A 314 -3.81 0.47 12.29
C ILE A 314 -2.95 -0.03 13.44
N PRO A 315 -1.70 -0.51 13.23
CA PRO A 315 -0.78 -0.85 14.33
C PRO A 315 -0.55 0.30 15.32
N LEU A 316 -0.41 1.53 14.84
CA LEU A 316 -0.23 2.70 15.69
C LEU A 316 -1.48 3.02 16.51
N ALA A 317 -2.66 2.90 15.91
CA ALA A 317 -3.92 3.06 16.62
C ALA A 317 -4.12 2.00 17.71
N THR A 318 -3.76 0.74 17.43
CA THR A 318 -3.79 -0.34 18.44
C THR A 318 -2.80 -0.11 19.56
N LEU A 319 -1.60 0.44 19.25
CA LEU A 319 -0.64 0.87 20.27
C LEU A 319 -1.22 1.96 21.18
N VAL A 320 -1.78 3.02 20.60
CA VAL A 320 -2.39 4.10 21.37
C VAL A 320 -3.49 3.55 22.28
N LYS A 321 -4.36 2.68 21.76
CA LYS A 321 -5.41 2.00 22.53
C LYS A 321 -4.82 1.16 23.68
N ALA A 322 -3.78 0.38 23.42
CA ALA A 322 -3.12 -0.44 24.43
C ALA A 322 -2.50 0.42 25.56
N VAL A 323 -1.86 1.53 25.18
CA VAL A 323 -1.28 2.48 26.17
C VAL A 323 -2.38 3.14 27.00
N VAL A 324 -3.48 3.60 26.38
CA VAL A 324 -4.62 4.21 27.08
C VAL A 324 -5.27 3.22 28.04
N ASN A 325 -5.46 1.97 27.63
CA ASN A 325 -6.04 0.92 28.48
C ASN A 325 -5.11 0.49 29.64
N ALA A 326 -3.82 0.75 29.50
CA ALA A 326 -2.82 0.42 30.51
C ALA A 326 -2.61 1.55 31.55
N LEU A 327 -3.15 2.75 31.30
CA LEU A 327 -3.17 3.83 32.28
C LEU A 327 -4.15 3.48 33.41
N PRO A 328 -3.79 3.75 34.69
CA PRO A 328 -4.74 3.58 35.81
C PRO A 328 -5.99 4.42 35.51
N GLN A 329 -7.14 3.75 35.49
CA GLN A 329 -8.43 4.45 35.52
C GLN A 329 -8.66 4.84 36.99
N ASP A 330 -8.50 6.13 37.30
CA ASP A 330 -8.87 6.71 38.60
C ASP A 330 -10.37 6.56 38.86
#